data_6b06ae4b5b47ddce704f2e2363c77809
#
_entry.id   6b06ae4b5b47ddce704f2e2363c77809
#
_cell.length_a   1.000
_cell.length_b   1.000
_cell.length_c   1.000
_cell.angle_alpha   90.00
_cell.angle_beta   90.00
_cell.angle_gamma   90.00
#
_symmetry.space_group_name_H-M   'P 1'
#
loop_
_entity.id
_entity.type
_entity.pdbx_description
1 polymer ?
#
loop_
_entity_poly.entity_id
_entity_poly.type
_entity_poly.pdbx_seq_one_letter_code
_entity_poly.pdbx_strand_id
1 'polypeptide(L)'
;VLTHLEFIRTKEGEMTCSGLQLIRYTTDERLNEIMQIHRDHGVYIANPHVFLVEDGKQGQVNPDVVATKMRFDPAGLLNPGKLKGWDVREQVMADVAAGKVSLATLPKF
;
A
#
# COMPACT_ATOMS: atom_id res chain seq x y z
N VAL A 1 -15.22 19.84 -5.75
CA VAL A 1 -14.08 19.20 -5.07
C VAL A 1 -13.48 20.18 -4.10
N LEU A 2 -13.39 19.82 -2.83
CA LEU A 2 -12.61 20.57 -1.83
C LEU A 2 -11.30 19.82 -1.60
N THR A 3 -10.19 20.52 -1.69
CA THR A 3 -8.87 19.93 -1.59
C THR A 3 -8.20 20.37 -0.30
N HIS A 4 -7.78 19.40 0.51
CA HIS A 4 -6.88 19.61 1.64
C HIS A 4 -5.50 19.11 1.23
N LEU A 5 -4.49 19.94 1.34
CA LEU A 5 -3.10 19.62 0.98
C LEU A 5 -2.20 19.79 2.21
N GLU A 6 -1.36 18.79 2.43
CA GLU A 6 -0.31 18.82 3.46
C GLU A 6 1.06 18.71 2.78
N PHE A 7 1.93 19.67 3.03
CA PHE A 7 3.29 19.67 2.51
C PHE A 7 4.22 19.00 3.51
N ILE A 8 4.93 17.98 3.04
CA ILE A 8 5.78 17.13 3.88
C ILE A 8 7.19 17.14 3.30
N ARG A 9 8.19 17.19 4.17
CA ARG A 9 9.59 17.03 3.78
C ARG A 9 9.98 15.56 3.84
N THR A 10 10.55 15.03 2.75
CA THR A 10 11.06 13.66 2.69
C THR A 10 12.35 13.52 3.49
N LYS A 11 12.80 12.29 3.72
CA LYS A 11 14.09 12.01 4.37
C LYS A 11 15.26 12.57 3.57
N GLU A 12 15.13 12.65 2.27
CA GLU A 12 16.10 13.20 1.31
C GLU A 12 16.09 14.73 1.29
N GLY A 13 15.16 15.36 1.99
CA GLY A 13 15.02 16.82 2.10
C GLY A 13 14.16 17.45 1.03
N GLU A 14 13.54 16.66 0.15
CA GLU A 14 12.64 17.14 -0.89
C GLU A 14 11.25 17.47 -0.32
N MET A 15 10.55 18.38 -0.96
CA MET A 15 9.16 18.70 -0.64
C MET A 15 8.23 17.79 -1.43
N THR A 16 7.32 17.13 -0.73
CA THR A 16 6.21 16.40 -1.33
C THR A 16 4.89 16.88 -0.77
N CYS A 17 3.80 16.47 -1.37
CA CYS A 17 2.47 16.85 -0.96
C CYS A 17 1.59 15.61 -0.79
N SER A 18 0.88 15.54 0.32
CA SER A 18 -0.22 14.60 0.54
C SER A 18 -1.54 15.35 0.46
N GLY A 19 -2.55 14.75 -0.17
CA GLY A 19 -3.85 15.36 -0.34
C GLY A 19 -4.99 14.48 0.17
N LEU A 20 -5.93 15.11 0.86
CA LEU A 20 -7.23 14.55 1.16
C LEU A 20 -8.28 15.35 0.38
N GLN A 21 -8.89 14.71 -0.60
CA GLN A 21 -9.89 15.37 -1.44
C GLN A 21 -11.29 14.96 -1.03
N LEU A 22 -12.13 15.95 -0.76
CA LEU A 22 -13.57 15.75 -0.59
C LEU A 22 -14.25 15.81 -1.95
N ILE A 23 -14.68 14.66 -2.40
CA ILE A 23 -15.37 14.50 -3.70
C ILE A 23 -16.85 14.25 -3.42
N ARG A 24 -17.73 15.03 -4.06
CA ARG A 24 -19.15 14.73 -4.04
C ARG A 24 -19.38 13.48 -4.88
N TYR A 25 -19.71 12.37 -4.22
CA TYR A 25 -20.04 11.13 -4.88
C TYR A 25 -21.30 11.26 -5.75
N THR A 26 -21.25 10.71 -6.93
CA THR A 26 -22.39 10.61 -7.85
C THR A 26 -22.58 9.17 -8.30
N THR A 27 -21.60 8.59 -8.98
CA THR A 27 -21.58 7.19 -9.42
C THR A 27 -20.17 6.61 -9.28
N ASP A 28 -20.07 5.28 -9.25
CA ASP A 28 -18.78 4.57 -9.21
C ASP A 28 -17.94 4.83 -10.46
N GLU A 29 -18.57 4.92 -11.63
CA GLU A 29 -17.90 5.21 -12.90
C GLU A 29 -17.22 6.58 -12.85
N ARG A 30 -17.92 7.59 -12.33
CA ARG A 30 -17.36 8.94 -12.20
C ARG A 30 -16.24 8.99 -11.17
N LEU A 31 -16.36 8.27 -10.07
CA LEU A 31 -15.30 8.15 -9.08
C LEU A 31 -14.05 7.51 -9.68
N ASN A 32 -14.23 6.41 -10.40
CA ASN A 32 -13.13 5.70 -11.07
C ASN A 32 -12.46 6.57 -12.15
N GLU A 33 -13.22 7.34 -12.91
CA GLU A 33 -12.70 8.30 -13.87
C GLU A 33 -11.83 9.36 -13.19
N ILE A 34 -12.29 9.94 -12.09
CA ILE A 34 -11.52 10.92 -11.31
C ILE A 34 -10.22 10.30 -10.79
N MET A 35 -10.27 9.08 -10.25
CA MET A 35 -9.07 8.37 -9.81
C MET A 35 -8.10 8.10 -10.96
N GLN A 36 -8.61 7.76 -12.14
CA GLN A 36 -7.78 7.51 -13.31
C GLN A 36 -7.09 8.79 -13.78
N ILE A 37 -7.79 9.92 -13.84
CA ILE A 37 -7.20 11.22 -14.17
C ILE A 37 -6.03 11.55 -13.22
N HIS A 38 -6.18 11.30 -11.93
CA HIS A 38 -5.10 11.53 -10.98
C HIS A 38 -3.87 10.63 -11.26
N ARG A 39 -4.10 9.34 -11.54
CA ARG A 39 -3.01 8.40 -11.88
C ARG A 39 -2.28 8.81 -13.16
N ASP A 40 -3.03 9.24 -14.18
CA ASP A 40 -2.46 9.69 -15.46
C ASP A 40 -1.58 10.94 -15.30
N HIS A 41 -1.80 11.72 -14.23
CA HIS A 41 -0.99 12.87 -13.86
C HIS A 41 0.06 12.54 -12.77
N GLY A 42 0.35 11.27 -12.53
CA GLY A 42 1.41 10.84 -11.62
C GLY A 42 1.07 10.93 -10.13
N VAL A 43 -0.22 11.11 -9.80
CA VAL A 43 -0.65 11.13 -8.39
C VAL A 43 -0.84 9.70 -7.89
N TYR A 44 -0.10 9.34 -6.84
CA TYR A 44 -0.33 8.06 -6.14
C TYR A 44 -1.60 8.16 -5.29
N ILE A 45 -2.51 7.23 -5.49
CA ILE A 45 -3.75 7.14 -4.70
C ILE A 45 -3.67 5.92 -3.79
N ALA A 46 -3.64 6.15 -2.49
CA ALA A 46 -3.85 5.11 -1.49
C ALA A 46 -5.34 4.95 -1.21
N ASN A 47 -5.84 3.73 -1.29
CA ASN A 47 -7.21 3.41 -0.91
C ASN A 47 -7.20 2.53 0.36
N PRO A 48 -7.50 3.08 1.55
CA PRO A 48 -7.57 2.30 2.78
C PRO A 48 -8.86 1.48 2.91
N HIS A 49 -9.89 1.76 2.10
CA HIS A 49 -11.19 1.10 2.15
C HIS A 49 -11.23 -0.12 1.23
N VAL A 50 -10.32 -1.06 1.45
CA VAL A 50 -10.23 -2.31 0.69
C VAL A 50 -10.30 -3.50 1.63
N PHE A 51 -10.82 -4.63 1.13
CA PHE A 51 -10.85 -5.86 1.91
C PHE A 51 -9.46 -6.48 2.07
N LEU A 52 -8.68 -6.48 0.99
CA LEU A 52 -7.30 -6.97 0.96
C LEU A 52 -6.33 -5.80 1.00
N VAL A 53 -5.33 -5.88 1.85
CA VAL A 53 -4.35 -4.80 2.08
C VAL A 53 -3.64 -4.40 0.77
N GLU A 54 -3.30 -5.37 -0.05
CA GLU A 54 -2.59 -5.14 -1.31
C GLU A 54 -3.44 -4.41 -2.35
N ASP A 55 -4.76 -4.57 -2.33
CA ASP A 55 -5.65 -3.89 -3.27
C ASP A 55 -5.61 -2.36 -3.08
N GLY A 56 -5.40 -1.89 -1.84
CA GLY A 56 -5.17 -0.49 -1.56
C GLY A 56 -3.81 0.04 -2.05
N LYS A 57 -2.92 -0.86 -2.48
CA LYS A 57 -1.56 -0.59 -2.97
C LYS A 57 -1.33 -1.14 -4.38
N GLN A 58 -2.34 -1.07 -5.23
CA GLN A 58 -2.27 -1.53 -6.62
C GLN A 58 -1.94 -3.03 -6.76
N GLY A 59 -2.33 -3.85 -5.80
CA GLY A 59 -2.11 -5.29 -5.79
C GLY A 59 -0.68 -5.73 -5.43
N GLN A 60 0.20 -4.81 -5.07
CA GLN A 60 1.59 -5.13 -4.76
C GLN A 60 1.73 -5.78 -3.37
N VAL A 61 2.34 -6.96 -3.35
CA VAL A 61 2.73 -7.63 -2.11
C VAL A 61 3.99 -6.97 -1.55
N ASN A 62 3.94 -6.55 -0.30
CA ASN A 62 5.10 -6.01 0.42
C ASN A 62 5.77 -7.13 1.22
N PRO A 63 7.01 -7.54 0.90
CA PRO A 63 7.73 -8.59 1.59
C PRO A 63 7.94 -8.32 3.09
N ASP A 64 8.14 -7.06 3.48
CA ASP A 64 8.33 -6.68 4.90
C ASP A 64 7.07 -6.96 5.72
N VAL A 65 5.90 -6.70 5.14
CA VAL A 65 4.61 -6.99 5.79
C VAL A 65 4.43 -8.49 5.97
N VAL A 66 4.79 -9.27 4.95
CA VAL A 66 4.75 -10.74 5.01
C VAL A 66 5.71 -11.28 6.07
N ALA A 67 6.97 -10.84 6.06
CA ALA A 67 7.98 -11.25 7.03
C ALA A 67 7.57 -10.89 8.46
N THR A 68 7.03 -9.68 8.65
CA THR A 68 6.53 -9.22 9.95
C THR A 68 5.40 -10.12 10.45
N LYS A 69 4.43 -10.42 9.58
CA LYS A 69 3.33 -11.34 9.94
C LYS A 69 3.84 -12.73 10.27
N MET A 70 4.75 -13.28 9.48
CA MET A 70 5.34 -14.61 9.77
C MET A 70 6.05 -14.63 11.14
N ARG A 71 6.68 -13.53 11.52
CA ARG A 71 7.39 -13.43 12.81
C ARG A 71 6.45 -13.32 14.01
N PHE A 72 5.40 -12.49 13.91
CA PHE A 72 4.55 -12.15 15.06
C PHE A 72 3.21 -12.89 15.09
N ASP A 73 2.80 -13.48 13.99
CA ASP A 73 1.57 -14.26 13.86
C ASP A 73 1.81 -15.50 12.97
N PRO A 74 2.72 -16.39 13.38
CA PRO A 74 3.12 -17.54 12.55
C PRO A 74 1.98 -18.51 12.24
N ALA A 75 0.94 -18.52 13.07
CA ALA A 75 -0.26 -19.33 12.84
C ALA A 75 -1.32 -18.65 11.98
N GLY A 76 -1.13 -17.36 11.60
CA GLY A 76 -2.04 -16.61 10.74
C GLY A 76 -3.41 -16.32 11.35
N LEU A 77 -3.48 -16.20 12.69
CA LEU A 77 -4.74 -16.05 13.42
C LEU A 77 -5.28 -14.61 13.40
N LEU A 78 -4.40 -13.62 13.25
CA LEU A 78 -4.78 -12.22 13.25
C LEU A 78 -5.20 -11.77 11.84
N ASN A 79 -6.41 -11.22 11.73
CA ASN A 79 -6.98 -10.72 10.47
C ASN A 79 -6.85 -11.74 9.32
N PRO A 80 -7.39 -12.96 9.44
CA PRO A 80 -7.29 -13.98 8.41
C PRO A 80 -7.93 -13.50 7.12
N GLY A 81 -7.32 -13.84 5.96
CA GLY A 81 -7.82 -13.49 4.64
C GLY A 81 -7.67 -12.01 4.25
N LYS A 82 -6.92 -11.19 5.00
CA LYS A 82 -6.72 -9.77 4.71
C LYS A 82 -5.41 -9.45 3.97
N LEU A 83 -4.52 -10.40 3.84
CA LEU A 83 -3.20 -10.24 3.26
C LEU A 83 -2.97 -11.31 2.18
N LYS A 84 -2.96 -10.92 0.89
CA LYS A 84 -2.66 -11.84 -0.23
C LYS A 84 -1.27 -12.46 -0.08
N GLY A 85 -0.31 -11.67 0.34
CA GLY A 85 1.07 -12.13 0.56
C GLY A 85 1.18 -13.26 1.57
N TRP A 86 0.20 -13.44 2.46
CA TRP A 86 0.19 -14.55 3.41
C TRP A 86 0.03 -15.92 2.72
N ASP A 87 -0.81 -16.00 1.69
CA ASP A 87 -1.08 -17.24 0.96
C ASP A 87 0.13 -17.68 0.11
N VAL A 88 0.95 -16.72 -0.29
CA VAL A 88 2.17 -16.93 -1.10
C VAL A 88 3.46 -16.65 -0.32
N ARG A 89 3.41 -16.64 1.00
CA ARG A 89 4.51 -16.23 1.88
C ARG A 89 5.82 -16.99 1.66
N GLU A 90 5.73 -18.28 1.39
CA GLU A 90 6.91 -19.11 1.14
C GLU A 90 7.64 -18.68 -0.14
N GLN A 91 6.87 -18.40 -1.20
CA GLN A 91 7.44 -17.90 -2.45
C GLN A 91 8.03 -16.50 -2.27
N VAL A 92 7.35 -15.61 -1.54
CA VAL A 92 7.84 -14.26 -1.23
C VAL A 92 9.18 -14.33 -0.47
N MET A 93 9.29 -15.20 0.52
CA MET A 93 10.55 -15.37 1.27
C MET A 93 11.64 -16.03 0.45
N ALA A 94 11.30 -16.96 -0.43
CA ALA A 94 12.26 -17.55 -1.36
C ALA A 94 12.82 -16.50 -2.35
N ASP A 95 11.98 -15.60 -2.85
CA ASP A 95 12.40 -14.51 -3.73
C ASP A 95 13.28 -13.48 -3.00
N VAL A 96 13.01 -13.22 -1.72
CA VAL A 96 13.89 -12.42 -0.86
C VAL A 96 15.25 -13.11 -0.68
N ALA A 97 15.26 -14.40 -0.36
CA ALA A 97 16.50 -15.17 -0.19
C ALA A 97 17.32 -15.26 -1.47
N ALA A 98 16.66 -15.30 -2.63
CA ALA A 98 17.30 -15.29 -3.97
C ALA A 98 17.78 -13.89 -4.41
N GLY A 99 17.54 -12.84 -3.61
CA GLY A 99 17.92 -11.46 -3.94
C GLY A 99 17.08 -10.81 -5.05
N LYS A 100 15.97 -11.43 -5.44
CA LYS A 100 15.03 -10.86 -6.45
C LYS A 100 14.24 -9.69 -5.90
N VAL A 101 13.98 -9.71 -4.59
CA VAL A 101 13.27 -8.67 -3.84
C VAL A 101 14.04 -8.41 -2.56
N SER A 102 14.23 -7.15 -2.19
CA SER A 102 14.86 -6.78 -0.91
C SER A 102 13.81 -6.44 0.13
N LEU A 103 14.05 -6.86 1.37
CA LEU A 103 13.34 -6.30 2.52
C LEU A 103 13.87 -4.89 2.77
N ALA A 104 12.98 -3.93 2.98
CA ALA A 104 13.37 -2.68 3.55
C ALA A 104 13.93 -2.96 4.95
N THR A 105 15.06 -2.36 5.29
CA THR A 105 15.62 -2.50 6.63
C THR A 105 14.61 -1.95 7.64
N LEU A 106 13.90 -2.85 8.32
CA LEU A 106 13.09 -2.45 9.47
C LEU A 106 14.04 -1.78 10.48
N PRO A 107 13.66 -0.61 11.02
CA PRO A 107 14.45 -0.03 12.09
C PRO A 107 14.60 -1.08 13.19
N LYS A 108 15.83 -1.31 13.62
CA LYS A 108 16.10 -2.14 14.78
C LYS A 108 15.59 -1.35 15.99
N PHE A 109 14.47 -1.82 16.56
CA PHE A 109 14.04 -1.36 17.88
C PHE A 109 14.87 -2.03 18.95
#